data_d75590980052ed634efef10746556f76
#
_entry.id   d75590980052ed634efef10746556f76
#
_cell.length_a   1.000
_cell.length_b   1.000
_cell.length_c   1.000
_cell.angle_alpha   90.00
_cell.angle_beta   90.00
_cell.angle_gamma   90.00
#
_symmetry.space_group_name_H-M   'P 1'
#
loop_
_entity.id
_entity.type
_entity.pdbx_description
1 polymer ?
#
loop_
_entity_poly.entity_id
_entity_poly.type
_entity_poly.pdbx_seq_one_letter_code
_entity_poly.pdbx_strand_id
1 'polypeptide(L)'
;MKKRLLVHAVWLAGIMLANPAHAIDITGWGGVGSYGSLGANGVVTAPPSGDSQYGWVSTNGGVSGVGLGLGSETNGSVISSPLFSAETNDLLEFYFNYVTSDGAGYADYGWAKLLDDTGNDYALLFTARTTPGGDTVPGFGMPALNATLEPASTPIIGGGPSWSPLGGSSGSCFSGGCGYTDWIKASYTITDPGMYALQIGVVNWGDTAYDTGMAFDGATIAGIDIGGDGPAPVPAPATMLLFATGMISLAGARLRRNKST
;
A
#
# COMPACT_ATOMS: atom_id res chain seq x y z
N MET A 1 3.15 -49.69 50.56
CA MET A 1 3.59 -48.28 50.31
C MET A 1 3.37 -47.92 48.85
N LYS A 2 2.32 -47.17 48.53
CA LYS A 2 1.99 -46.75 47.16
C LYS A 2 2.55 -45.35 46.92
N LYS A 3 3.56 -45.21 46.01
CA LYS A 3 4.09 -43.94 45.57
C LYS A 3 3.13 -43.31 44.56
N ARG A 4 2.55 -42.16 44.90
CA ARG A 4 1.77 -41.33 44.00
C ARG A 4 2.70 -40.48 43.17
N LEU A 5 2.71 -40.68 41.83
CA LEU A 5 3.38 -39.81 40.87
C LEU A 5 2.48 -38.57 40.66
N LEU A 6 2.96 -37.40 41.02
CA LEU A 6 2.33 -36.11 40.68
C LEU A 6 2.79 -35.72 39.30
N VAL A 7 1.89 -35.73 38.34
CA VAL A 7 2.11 -35.19 36.97
C VAL A 7 1.76 -33.72 37.02
N HIS A 8 2.77 -32.85 36.87
CA HIS A 8 2.56 -31.41 36.72
C HIS A 8 2.31 -31.14 35.25
N ALA A 9 1.09 -30.78 34.91
CA ALA A 9 0.72 -30.25 33.58
C ALA A 9 1.17 -28.78 33.52
N VAL A 10 2.18 -28.50 32.71
CA VAL A 10 2.61 -27.13 32.38
C VAL A 10 1.71 -26.63 31.24
N TRP A 11 0.83 -25.70 31.57
CA TRP A 11 0.07 -24.96 30.56
C TRP A 11 0.99 -23.90 29.92
N LEU A 12 1.43 -24.12 28.68
CA LEU A 12 2.02 -23.04 27.85
C LEU A 12 0.86 -22.14 27.38
N ALA A 13 0.65 -21.02 28.04
CA ALA A 13 -0.15 -19.94 27.52
C ALA A 13 0.61 -19.29 26.35
N GLY A 14 0.21 -19.60 25.13
CA GLY A 14 0.68 -18.89 23.92
C GLY A 14 0.21 -17.44 23.98
N ILE A 15 1.13 -16.52 24.25
CA ILE A 15 0.86 -15.08 24.10
C ILE A 15 0.80 -14.82 22.58
N MET A 16 -0.40 -14.68 22.03
CA MET A 16 -0.59 -14.09 20.71
C MET A 16 -0.23 -12.60 20.83
N LEU A 17 0.95 -12.23 20.37
CA LEU A 17 1.30 -10.83 20.14
C LEU A 17 0.44 -10.37 18.96
N ALA A 18 -0.65 -9.66 19.24
CA ALA A 18 -1.35 -8.89 18.24
C ALA A 18 -0.36 -7.79 17.78
N ASN A 19 0.04 -7.81 16.52
CA ASN A 19 0.71 -6.67 15.94
C ASN A 19 -0.26 -5.49 16.02
N PRO A 20 0.16 -4.32 16.55
CA PRO A 20 -0.68 -3.14 16.47
C PRO A 20 -0.96 -2.87 14.99
N ALA A 21 -2.24 -2.66 14.64
CA ALA A 21 -2.59 -2.16 13.32
C ALA A 21 -1.94 -0.76 13.17
N HIS A 22 -1.04 -0.62 12.22
CA HIS A 22 -0.45 0.66 11.87
C HIS A 22 -1.41 1.38 10.92
N ALA A 23 -1.43 2.70 10.93
CA ALA A 23 -2.01 3.49 9.85
C ALA A 23 -0.93 3.66 8.80
N ILE A 24 -1.29 3.65 7.50
CA ILE A 24 -0.33 4.07 6.47
C ILE A 24 0.18 5.46 6.85
N ASP A 25 1.48 5.61 6.95
CA ASP A 25 2.09 6.90 7.22
C ASP A 25 2.48 7.56 5.90
N ILE A 26 1.63 8.47 5.42
CA ILE A 26 1.95 9.34 4.28
C ILE A 26 2.68 10.62 4.72
N THR A 27 3.17 10.69 5.96
CA THR A 27 4.03 11.77 6.43
C THR A 27 5.31 11.78 5.59
N GLY A 28 5.62 12.95 5.04
CA GLY A 28 6.74 13.08 4.11
C GLY A 28 6.42 12.75 2.65
N TRP A 29 5.27 12.17 2.33
CA TRP A 29 4.80 12.11 0.95
C TRP A 29 4.36 13.51 0.51
N GLY A 30 4.66 13.85 -0.75
CA GLY A 30 4.34 15.17 -1.31
C GLY A 30 3.58 15.02 -2.63
N GLY A 31 2.70 16.00 -2.92
CA GLY A 31 1.89 15.92 -4.13
C GLY A 31 1.19 17.21 -4.50
N VAL A 32 0.36 17.16 -5.53
CA VAL A 32 -0.51 18.24 -5.98
C VAL A 32 -1.94 17.73 -6.16
N GLY A 33 -2.92 18.64 -6.01
CA GLY A 33 -4.33 18.31 -6.04
C GLY A 33 -4.83 17.82 -4.69
N SER A 34 -5.71 16.83 -4.67
CA SER A 34 -6.43 16.32 -3.51
C SER A 34 -5.93 14.94 -3.12
N TYR A 35 -5.36 14.80 -1.93
CA TYR A 35 -4.86 13.55 -1.37
C TYR A 35 -4.89 13.57 0.15
N GLY A 36 -4.80 12.40 0.77
CA GLY A 36 -4.81 12.27 2.23
C GLY A 36 -4.79 10.82 2.70
N SER A 37 -5.10 10.60 3.97
CA SER A 37 -5.32 9.27 4.54
C SER A 37 -6.74 9.13 5.08
N LEU A 38 -7.26 7.90 5.10
CA LEU A 38 -8.63 7.60 5.53
C LEU A 38 -8.73 6.14 5.99
N GLY A 39 -9.56 5.86 7.00
CA GLY A 39 -9.97 4.50 7.34
C GLY A 39 -10.99 3.94 6.35
N ALA A 40 -11.47 2.72 6.59
CA ALA A 40 -12.52 2.10 5.77
C ALA A 40 -13.71 3.06 5.59
N ASN A 41 -14.09 3.30 4.32
CA ASN A 41 -15.11 4.29 3.96
C ASN A 41 -15.87 3.85 2.70
N GLY A 42 -17.17 3.67 2.82
CA GLY A 42 -18.03 3.26 1.70
C GLY A 42 -17.57 1.97 1.04
N VAL A 43 -17.30 2.04 -0.27
CA VAL A 43 -16.85 0.87 -1.06
C VAL A 43 -15.40 0.48 -0.83
N VAL A 44 -14.59 1.35 -0.22
CA VAL A 44 -13.18 1.05 0.09
C VAL A 44 -13.07 0.51 1.51
N THR A 45 -12.84 -0.77 1.62
CA THR A 45 -12.69 -1.51 2.88
C THR A 45 -11.33 -1.24 3.54
N ALA A 46 -11.12 -1.81 4.75
CA ALA A 46 -9.79 -1.82 5.36
C ALA A 46 -8.77 -2.48 4.41
N PRO A 47 -7.52 -1.97 4.34
CA PRO A 47 -6.53 -2.47 3.42
C PRO A 47 -6.02 -3.86 3.80
N PRO A 48 -5.58 -4.67 2.81
CA PRO A 48 -5.05 -6.02 3.05
C PRO A 48 -3.73 -6.06 3.81
N SER A 49 -2.97 -4.96 3.87
CA SER A 49 -1.75 -4.82 4.68
C SER A 49 -2.01 -5.08 6.18
N GLY A 50 -3.25 -4.86 6.63
CA GLY A 50 -3.65 -4.91 8.03
C GLY A 50 -3.65 -3.55 8.71
N ASP A 51 -3.36 -2.48 7.97
CA ASP A 51 -3.38 -1.12 8.46
C ASP A 51 -4.81 -0.62 8.75
N SER A 52 -4.94 0.33 9.66
CA SER A 52 -6.24 0.91 10.03
C SER A 52 -6.70 2.01 9.07
N GLN A 53 -5.78 2.54 8.27
CA GLN A 53 -6.00 3.60 7.29
C GLN A 53 -5.22 3.29 6.02
N TYR A 54 -5.68 3.86 4.92
CA TYR A 54 -5.02 3.84 3.62
C TYR A 54 -4.79 5.27 3.11
N GLY A 55 -3.82 5.47 2.21
CA GLY A 55 -3.63 6.69 1.45
C GLY A 55 -4.64 6.79 0.30
N TRP A 56 -4.96 8.00 -0.12
CA TRP A 56 -5.83 8.22 -1.28
C TRP A 56 -5.44 9.46 -2.09
N VAL A 57 -5.77 9.44 -3.38
CA VAL A 57 -5.78 10.57 -4.31
C VAL A 57 -7.14 10.66 -5.01
N SER A 58 -7.60 11.86 -5.36
CA SER A 58 -8.90 12.07 -6.02
C SER A 58 -8.84 13.22 -7.02
N THR A 59 -9.61 13.13 -8.10
CA THR A 59 -9.80 14.25 -9.06
C THR A 59 -10.66 15.36 -8.48
N ASN A 60 -11.45 15.08 -7.44
CA ASN A 60 -12.21 16.09 -6.70
C ASN A 60 -11.25 17.09 -6.03
N GLY A 61 -11.16 18.30 -6.56
CA GLY A 61 -10.14 19.28 -6.15
C GLY A 61 -8.79 19.06 -6.83
N GLY A 62 -8.75 18.28 -7.90
CA GLY A 62 -7.57 18.09 -8.74
C GLY A 62 -7.13 19.37 -9.48
N VAL A 63 -5.90 19.36 -9.97
CA VAL A 63 -5.26 20.46 -10.70
C VAL A 63 -4.95 20.05 -12.14
N SER A 64 -4.85 21.03 -13.05
CA SER A 64 -4.44 20.78 -14.44
C SER A 64 -2.96 20.41 -14.54
N GLY A 65 -2.60 19.69 -15.63
CA GLY A 65 -1.22 19.28 -15.90
C GLY A 65 -0.78 17.98 -15.20
N VAL A 66 -1.72 17.28 -14.59
CA VAL A 66 -1.52 15.93 -14.03
C VAL A 66 -1.96 14.90 -15.07
N GLY A 67 -1.24 13.77 -15.18
CA GLY A 67 -1.55 12.67 -16.08
C GLY A 67 -0.33 12.02 -16.69
N LEU A 68 -0.55 11.10 -17.61
CA LEU A 68 0.48 10.40 -18.38
C LEU A 68 0.79 11.06 -19.74
N GLY A 69 0.14 12.20 -20.07
CA GLY A 69 0.31 12.90 -21.32
C GLY A 69 -0.40 12.25 -22.52
N LEU A 70 -1.53 11.61 -22.28
CA LEU A 70 -2.29 10.90 -23.33
C LEU A 70 -3.21 11.82 -24.17
N GLY A 71 -3.35 13.10 -23.78
CA GLY A 71 -3.87 14.16 -24.62
C GLY A 71 -5.28 14.68 -24.32
N SER A 72 -6.06 14.06 -23.44
CA SER A 72 -7.39 14.54 -23.02
C SER A 72 -7.54 14.66 -21.52
N GLU A 73 -6.43 14.68 -20.81
CA GLU A 73 -6.38 14.91 -19.36
C GLU A 73 -6.85 16.35 -19.06
N THR A 74 -7.65 16.51 -18.03
CA THR A 74 -8.19 17.79 -17.61
C THR A 74 -7.63 18.22 -16.26
N ASN A 75 -8.10 17.63 -15.17
CA ASN A 75 -7.61 17.88 -13.82
C ASN A 75 -7.40 16.55 -13.08
N GLY A 76 -6.41 16.52 -12.23
CA GLY A 76 -6.05 15.31 -11.49
C GLY A 76 -5.28 15.61 -10.24
N SER A 77 -4.91 14.55 -9.54
CA SER A 77 -4.10 14.62 -8.34
C SER A 77 -3.01 13.56 -8.39
N VAL A 78 -1.86 13.89 -7.81
CA VAL A 78 -0.73 12.99 -7.73
C VAL A 78 -0.02 13.15 -6.39
N ILE A 79 0.45 12.04 -5.83
CA ILE A 79 1.27 12.00 -4.64
C ILE A 79 2.50 11.13 -4.89
N SER A 80 3.63 11.49 -4.32
CA SER A 80 4.89 10.75 -4.40
C SER A 80 5.46 10.49 -3.03
N SER A 81 6.02 9.31 -2.82
CA SER A 81 6.75 8.96 -1.60
C SER A 81 8.02 9.79 -1.47
N PRO A 82 8.63 9.87 -0.27
CA PRO A 82 10.04 10.20 -0.14
C PRO A 82 10.90 9.27 -1.00
N LEU A 83 12.14 9.71 -1.31
CA LEU A 83 13.12 8.84 -1.95
C LEU A 83 13.49 7.69 -1.01
N PHE A 84 13.52 6.48 -1.55
CA PHE A 84 14.00 5.28 -0.88
C PHE A 84 15.11 4.61 -1.71
N SER A 85 16.05 3.95 -1.06
CA SER A 85 17.07 3.17 -1.77
C SER A 85 16.55 1.77 -2.07
N ALA A 86 16.94 1.23 -3.21
CA ALA A 86 16.68 -0.16 -3.57
C ALA A 86 17.88 -0.76 -4.29
N GLU A 87 18.09 -2.05 -4.07
CA GLU A 87 19.12 -2.85 -4.72
C GLU A 87 18.51 -3.71 -5.83
N THR A 88 19.36 -4.22 -6.71
CA THR A 88 18.92 -5.17 -7.75
C THR A 88 18.29 -6.40 -7.12
N ASN A 89 17.12 -6.80 -7.59
CA ASN A 89 16.23 -7.86 -7.12
C ASN A 89 15.43 -7.52 -5.83
N ASP A 90 15.50 -6.31 -5.31
CA ASP A 90 14.55 -5.90 -4.29
C ASP A 90 13.13 -5.90 -4.86
N LEU A 91 12.18 -6.33 -4.05
CA LEU A 91 10.78 -6.40 -4.43
C LEU A 91 10.04 -5.17 -3.86
N LEU A 92 9.51 -4.35 -4.77
CA LEU A 92 8.56 -3.29 -4.46
C LEU A 92 7.17 -3.90 -4.48
N GLU A 93 6.39 -3.72 -3.42
CA GLU A 93 5.02 -4.19 -3.31
C GLU A 93 4.12 -3.09 -2.76
N PHE A 94 2.87 -3.03 -3.19
CA PHE A 94 1.82 -2.18 -2.64
C PHE A 94 0.45 -2.67 -3.08
N TYR A 95 -0.60 -2.18 -2.40
CA TYR A 95 -2.00 -2.42 -2.76
C TYR A 95 -2.63 -1.15 -3.30
N PHE A 96 -3.61 -1.30 -4.19
CA PHE A 96 -4.42 -0.20 -4.68
C PHE A 96 -5.87 -0.63 -4.93
N ASN A 97 -6.79 0.34 -4.92
CA ASN A 97 -8.20 0.17 -5.26
C ASN A 97 -8.64 1.40 -6.07
N TYR A 98 -9.00 1.19 -7.32
CA TYR A 98 -9.48 2.23 -8.22
C TYR A 98 -10.98 2.41 -8.04
N VAL A 99 -11.42 3.67 -7.92
CA VAL A 99 -12.81 4.03 -7.67
C VAL A 99 -13.19 5.17 -8.61
N THR A 100 -14.26 5.00 -9.40
CA THR A 100 -14.72 6.02 -10.33
C THR A 100 -16.24 6.18 -10.31
N SER A 101 -16.72 7.41 -10.30
CA SER A 101 -18.12 7.77 -10.52
C SER A 101 -18.38 8.15 -11.98
N ASP A 102 -17.35 8.21 -12.83
CA ASP A 102 -17.51 8.51 -14.26
C ASP A 102 -17.69 7.24 -15.09
N GLY A 103 -18.38 7.39 -16.21
CA GLY A 103 -18.69 6.31 -17.12
C GLY A 103 -17.60 6.06 -18.16
N ALA A 104 -17.68 4.91 -18.82
CA ALA A 104 -16.69 4.47 -19.80
C ALA A 104 -16.59 5.37 -21.05
N GLY A 105 -17.51 6.29 -21.27
CA GLY A 105 -17.46 7.30 -22.35
C GLY A 105 -16.50 8.45 -22.03
N TYR A 106 -16.26 8.72 -20.75
CA TYR A 106 -15.33 9.72 -20.20
C TYR A 106 -14.39 9.00 -19.23
N ALA A 107 -13.70 7.99 -19.74
CA ALA A 107 -12.98 7.03 -18.95
C ALA A 107 -11.74 7.65 -18.30
N ASP A 108 -11.93 8.21 -17.14
CA ASP A 108 -10.90 8.64 -16.22
C ASP A 108 -9.93 7.51 -15.93
N TYR A 109 -8.71 7.85 -15.52
CA TYR A 109 -7.75 6.81 -15.24
C TYR A 109 -6.88 7.10 -14.01
N GLY A 110 -6.39 6.00 -13.44
CA GLY A 110 -5.39 6.01 -12.40
C GLY A 110 -4.12 5.27 -12.83
N TRP A 111 -3.00 5.60 -12.17
CA TRP A 111 -1.72 4.96 -12.42
C TRP A 111 -0.82 4.94 -11.19
N ALA A 112 0.21 4.08 -11.21
CA ALA A 112 1.39 4.26 -10.40
C ALA A 112 2.65 4.14 -11.25
N LYS A 113 3.66 4.94 -10.90
CA LYS A 113 5.00 4.94 -11.49
C LYS A 113 6.06 4.79 -10.43
N LEU A 114 7.17 4.20 -10.82
CA LEU A 114 8.43 4.35 -10.12
C LEU A 114 9.23 5.44 -10.83
N LEU A 115 9.68 6.43 -10.08
CA LEU A 115 10.53 7.52 -10.56
C LEU A 115 11.96 7.29 -10.07
N ASP A 116 12.95 7.72 -10.85
CA ASP A 116 14.33 7.81 -10.38
C ASP A 116 14.56 9.03 -9.47
N ASP A 117 15.78 9.22 -8.96
CA ASP A 117 16.16 10.32 -8.06
C ASP A 117 16.17 11.70 -8.76
N THR A 118 16.09 11.72 -10.08
CA THR A 118 15.97 12.95 -10.88
C THR A 118 14.52 13.28 -11.23
N GLY A 119 13.57 12.39 -10.87
CA GLY A 119 12.15 12.53 -11.13
C GLY A 119 11.70 12.03 -12.51
N ASN A 120 12.55 11.33 -13.24
CA ASN A 120 12.17 10.72 -14.51
C ASN A 120 11.43 9.40 -14.30
N ASP A 121 10.55 9.07 -15.24
CA ASP A 121 9.83 7.79 -15.26
C ASP A 121 10.83 6.63 -15.42
N TYR A 122 10.90 5.76 -14.40
CA TYR A 122 11.69 4.53 -14.43
C TYR A 122 10.84 3.33 -14.87
N ALA A 123 9.66 3.17 -14.28
CA ALA A 123 8.73 2.11 -14.63
C ALA A 123 7.28 2.53 -14.43
N LEU A 124 6.39 2.15 -15.35
CA LEU A 124 4.94 2.26 -15.17
C LEU A 124 4.46 0.97 -14.48
N LEU A 125 4.03 1.09 -13.22
CA LEU A 125 3.73 -0.08 -12.38
C LEU A 125 2.33 -0.63 -12.65
N PHE A 126 1.32 0.22 -12.72
CA PHE A 126 -0.01 -0.17 -13.14
C PHE A 126 -0.77 0.99 -13.79
N THR A 127 -1.87 0.65 -14.45
CA THR A 127 -2.91 1.58 -14.91
C THR A 127 -4.28 0.99 -14.61
N ALA A 128 -5.23 1.88 -14.30
CA ALA A 128 -6.64 1.53 -14.14
C ALA A 128 -7.46 2.50 -15.00
N ARG A 129 -8.35 1.99 -15.83
CA ARG A 129 -9.24 2.78 -16.67
C ARG A 129 -10.44 1.95 -17.04
N THR A 130 -11.63 2.48 -16.80
CA THR A 130 -12.86 1.75 -17.12
C THR A 130 -13.11 1.62 -18.62
N THR A 131 -13.89 0.62 -19.01
CA THR A 131 -14.32 0.35 -20.37
C THR A 131 -15.78 -0.10 -20.32
N PRO A 132 -16.56 0.04 -21.42
CA PRO A 132 -17.93 -0.47 -21.50
C PRO A 132 -18.07 -1.97 -21.24
N GLY A 133 -16.98 -2.71 -21.37
CA GLY A 133 -16.92 -4.16 -21.09
C GLY A 133 -15.48 -4.64 -21.00
N GLY A 134 -15.22 -5.62 -20.17
CA GLY A 134 -13.89 -6.18 -19.92
C GLY A 134 -13.26 -5.66 -18.64
N ASP A 135 -11.93 -5.78 -18.58
CA ASP A 135 -11.16 -5.44 -17.38
C ASP A 135 -10.90 -3.94 -17.29
N THR A 136 -10.94 -3.43 -16.07
CA THR A 136 -10.58 -2.06 -15.71
C THR A 136 -9.09 -1.95 -15.33
N VAL A 137 -8.51 -3.04 -14.88
CA VAL A 137 -7.09 -3.17 -14.56
C VAL A 137 -6.58 -4.44 -15.26
N PRO A 138 -5.54 -4.33 -16.10
CA PRO A 138 -4.88 -3.15 -16.65
C PRO A 138 -5.83 -2.22 -17.41
N GLY A 139 -5.56 -0.89 -17.37
CA GLY A 139 -6.44 0.12 -17.93
C GLY A 139 -6.63 -0.02 -19.43
N PHE A 140 -7.87 0.07 -19.90
CA PHE A 140 -8.21 0.00 -21.32
C PHE A 140 -7.55 1.14 -22.12
N GLY A 141 -6.83 0.78 -23.19
CA GLY A 141 -6.15 1.75 -24.06
C GLY A 141 -5.00 2.51 -23.39
N MET A 142 -4.50 2.00 -22.27
CA MET A 142 -3.39 2.58 -21.52
C MET A 142 -2.05 1.94 -21.93
N PRO A 143 -0.92 2.59 -21.66
CA PRO A 143 0.41 1.98 -21.87
C PRO A 143 0.58 0.68 -21.09
N ALA A 144 1.46 -0.20 -21.61
CA ALA A 144 1.79 -1.45 -20.95
C ALA A 144 2.48 -1.21 -19.59
N LEU A 145 2.10 -2.00 -18.60
CA LEU A 145 2.65 -1.93 -17.25
C LEU A 145 3.86 -2.86 -17.08
N ASN A 146 4.70 -2.56 -16.11
CA ASN A 146 5.92 -3.33 -15.78
C ASN A 146 5.74 -4.22 -14.54
N ALA A 147 4.76 -3.95 -13.68
CA ALA A 147 4.53 -4.74 -12.48
C ALA A 147 3.70 -6.01 -12.76
N THR A 148 3.82 -6.98 -11.88
CA THR A 148 2.90 -8.11 -11.78
C THR A 148 1.73 -7.71 -10.89
N LEU A 149 0.50 -7.99 -11.33
CA LEU A 149 -0.72 -7.70 -10.58
C LEU A 149 -1.36 -8.99 -10.05
N GLU A 150 -1.95 -8.91 -8.86
CA GLU A 150 -2.72 -9.98 -8.25
C GLU A 150 -4.05 -9.45 -7.70
N PRO A 151 -5.18 -9.79 -8.36
CA PRO A 151 -5.30 -10.57 -9.59
C PRO A 151 -4.71 -9.88 -10.82
N ALA A 152 -4.28 -10.66 -11.83
CA ALA A 152 -3.61 -10.15 -13.03
C ALA A 152 -4.49 -9.23 -13.89
N SER A 153 -5.81 -9.39 -13.80
CA SER A 153 -6.80 -8.49 -14.37
C SER A 153 -8.03 -8.42 -13.49
N THR A 154 -8.72 -7.26 -13.52
CA THR A 154 -9.87 -7.01 -12.65
C THR A 154 -10.92 -6.19 -13.39
N PRO A 155 -12.17 -6.68 -13.52
CA PRO A 155 -13.28 -5.89 -14.02
C PRO A 155 -13.73 -4.88 -12.96
N ILE A 156 -14.53 -3.87 -13.39
CA ILE A 156 -15.19 -2.96 -12.46
C ILE A 156 -16.33 -3.68 -11.72
N ILE A 157 -16.43 -3.49 -10.42
CA ILE A 157 -17.62 -3.79 -9.62
C ILE A 157 -18.56 -2.61 -9.79
N GLY A 158 -19.58 -2.77 -10.66
CA GLY A 158 -20.39 -1.67 -11.17
C GLY A 158 -21.35 -1.08 -10.16
N GLY A 159 -21.63 0.21 -10.31
CA GLY A 159 -22.59 0.99 -9.53
C GLY A 159 -22.03 2.33 -9.11
N GLY A 160 -22.87 3.23 -8.56
CA GLY A 160 -22.41 4.50 -7.97
C GLY A 160 -21.61 4.25 -6.69
N PRO A 161 -20.28 4.44 -6.71
CA PRO A 161 -19.45 4.10 -5.55
C PRO A 161 -19.58 5.16 -4.45
N SER A 162 -20.05 4.76 -3.28
CA SER A 162 -20.04 5.64 -2.11
C SER A 162 -18.64 5.65 -1.50
N TRP A 163 -17.94 6.77 -1.65
CA TRP A 163 -16.58 6.98 -1.11
C TRP A 163 -16.29 8.47 -0.96
N SER A 164 -16.00 8.94 0.26
CA SER A 164 -15.93 10.37 0.56
C SER A 164 -14.90 11.18 -0.26
N PRO A 165 -13.73 10.64 -0.68
CA PRO A 165 -12.81 11.39 -1.54
C PRO A 165 -13.38 11.80 -2.91
N LEU A 166 -14.45 11.16 -3.42
CA LEU A 166 -15.14 11.59 -4.64
C LEU A 166 -16.00 12.85 -4.45
N GLY A 167 -16.02 13.44 -3.23
CA GLY A 167 -16.75 14.65 -2.95
C GLY A 167 -18.24 14.58 -3.31
N GLY A 168 -18.70 15.55 -4.11
CA GLY A 168 -20.10 15.59 -4.59
C GLY A 168 -20.51 14.46 -5.51
N SER A 169 -19.56 13.76 -6.11
CA SER A 169 -19.79 12.63 -7.01
C SER A 169 -19.96 11.30 -6.28
N SER A 170 -19.69 11.26 -4.94
CA SER A 170 -19.84 10.05 -4.13
C SER A 170 -21.26 9.50 -4.18
N GLY A 171 -21.40 8.20 -4.47
CA GLY A 171 -22.68 7.52 -4.64
C GLY A 171 -23.36 7.75 -5.99
N SER A 172 -22.77 8.55 -6.87
CA SER A 172 -23.24 8.85 -8.23
C SER A 172 -22.55 7.95 -9.25
N CYS A 173 -23.17 7.83 -10.42
CA CYS A 173 -22.62 7.09 -11.57
C CYS A 173 -23.12 7.74 -12.85
N PHE A 174 -22.20 8.24 -13.68
CA PHE A 174 -22.51 8.73 -15.00
C PHE A 174 -22.44 7.59 -16.02
N SER A 175 -23.59 7.15 -16.53
CA SER A 175 -23.67 6.07 -17.53
C SER A 175 -23.15 4.71 -16.98
N GLY A 176 -22.69 3.78 -17.84
CA GLY A 176 -22.11 2.49 -17.45
C GLY A 176 -20.61 2.55 -17.31
N GLY A 177 -20.05 1.69 -16.45
CA GLY A 177 -18.62 1.56 -16.24
C GLY A 177 -18.07 2.24 -14.99
N CYS A 178 -18.90 2.96 -14.21
CA CYS A 178 -18.52 3.44 -12.89
C CYS A 178 -18.58 2.33 -11.83
N GLY A 179 -17.83 2.50 -10.75
CA GLY A 179 -17.71 1.54 -9.67
C GLY A 179 -16.33 1.54 -9.01
N TYR A 180 -15.87 0.36 -8.60
CA TYR A 180 -14.57 0.18 -7.96
C TYR A 180 -13.98 -1.20 -8.29
N THR A 181 -12.69 -1.38 -8.07
CA THR A 181 -11.99 -2.64 -8.38
C THR A 181 -11.84 -3.56 -7.18
N ASP A 182 -12.08 -3.07 -5.96
CA ASP A 182 -11.55 -3.67 -4.74
C ASP A 182 -10.00 -3.67 -4.72
N TRP A 183 -9.37 -4.22 -3.67
CA TRP A 183 -7.94 -4.20 -3.49
C TRP A 183 -7.20 -5.14 -4.44
N ILE A 184 -6.19 -4.61 -5.10
CA ILE A 184 -5.30 -5.32 -6.03
C ILE A 184 -3.87 -5.13 -5.53
N LYS A 185 -3.09 -6.20 -5.52
CA LYS A 185 -1.67 -6.14 -5.20
C LYS A 185 -0.86 -5.90 -6.47
N ALA A 186 0.08 -4.96 -6.42
CA ALA A 186 1.10 -4.76 -7.44
C ALA A 186 2.46 -5.14 -6.86
N SER A 187 3.29 -5.80 -7.66
CA SER A 187 4.67 -6.14 -7.30
C SER A 187 5.61 -5.91 -8.49
N TYR A 188 6.78 -5.32 -8.21
CA TYR A 188 7.80 -5.02 -9.21
C TYR A 188 9.18 -5.34 -8.67
N THR A 189 9.98 -6.10 -9.44
CA THR A 189 11.36 -6.40 -9.07
C THR A 189 12.29 -5.33 -9.63
N ILE A 190 13.04 -4.68 -8.75
CA ILE A 190 14.03 -3.66 -9.13
C ILE A 190 15.13 -4.30 -9.98
N THR A 191 15.44 -3.70 -11.13
CA THR A 191 16.47 -4.21 -12.04
C THR A 191 17.82 -3.56 -11.81
N ASP A 192 17.85 -2.28 -11.44
CA ASP A 192 19.06 -1.51 -11.22
C ASP A 192 19.08 -0.91 -9.82
N PRO A 193 20.22 -0.89 -9.12
CA PRO A 193 20.29 -0.28 -7.79
C PRO A 193 20.20 1.24 -7.90
N GLY A 194 19.49 1.90 -6.98
CA GLY A 194 19.33 3.36 -7.04
C GLY A 194 18.45 3.93 -5.95
N MET A 195 18.17 5.23 -6.10
CA MET A 195 17.19 5.94 -5.30
C MET A 195 15.93 6.13 -6.13
N TYR A 196 14.78 5.84 -5.55
CA TYR A 196 13.48 5.84 -6.24
C TYR A 196 12.40 6.53 -5.43
N ALA A 197 11.33 6.97 -6.10
CA ALA A 197 10.09 7.40 -5.47
C ALA A 197 8.91 6.66 -6.11
N LEU A 198 7.97 6.19 -5.29
CA LEU A 198 6.69 5.66 -5.76
C LEU A 198 5.73 6.84 -5.95
N GLN A 199 5.21 7.00 -7.16
CA GLN A 199 4.22 8.02 -7.51
C GLN A 199 2.89 7.37 -7.86
N ILE A 200 1.80 7.90 -7.30
CA ILE A 200 0.43 7.44 -7.52
C ILE A 200 -0.42 8.62 -7.95
N GLY A 201 -1.24 8.45 -8.98
CA GLY A 201 -2.05 9.54 -9.50
C GLY A 201 -3.37 9.10 -10.12
N VAL A 202 -4.27 10.05 -10.24
CA VAL A 202 -5.56 9.94 -10.94
C VAL A 202 -5.82 11.20 -11.75
N VAL A 203 -6.57 11.09 -12.84
CA VAL A 203 -6.92 12.22 -13.69
C VAL A 203 -8.28 12.01 -14.34
N ASN A 204 -9.05 13.10 -14.47
CA ASN A 204 -10.25 13.16 -15.27
C ASN A 204 -9.90 13.23 -16.77
N TRP A 205 -10.73 12.61 -17.58
CA TRP A 205 -10.54 12.50 -19.02
C TRP A 205 -11.70 13.12 -19.81
N GLY A 206 -11.42 14.14 -20.56
CA GLY A 206 -12.39 14.81 -21.44
C GLY A 206 -13.18 15.93 -20.79
N ASP A 207 -13.51 15.83 -19.53
CA ASP A 207 -14.18 16.88 -18.75
C ASP A 207 -13.63 16.96 -17.31
N THR A 208 -14.39 17.49 -16.37
CA THR A 208 -14.02 17.63 -14.94
C THR A 208 -15.18 17.25 -14.02
N ALA A 209 -16.13 16.48 -14.54
CA ALA A 209 -17.30 16.02 -13.80
C ALA A 209 -17.16 14.55 -13.40
N TYR A 210 -17.88 14.13 -12.38
CA TYR A 210 -17.90 12.74 -11.90
C TYR A 210 -16.54 12.19 -11.51
N ASP A 211 -16.07 12.64 -10.36
CA ASP A 211 -14.74 12.37 -9.83
C ASP A 211 -14.34 10.90 -9.77
N THR A 212 -13.06 10.71 -9.94
CA THR A 212 -12.35 9.43 -9.85
C THR A 212 -11.26 9.52 -8.79
N GLY A 213 -10.96 8.41 -8.13
CA GLY A 213 -9.88 8.36 -7.16
C GLY A 213 -9.25 6.98 -7.04
N MET A 214 -8.23 6.93 -6.22
CA MET A 214 -7.51 5.70 -5.90
C MET A 214 -7.13 5.67 -4.44
N ALA A 215 -7.47 4.57 -3.77
CA ALA A 215 -6.89 4.21 -2.49
C ALA A 215 -5.63 3.38 -2.72
N PHE A 216 -4.61 3.53 -1.84
CA PHE A 216 -3.37 2.77 -1.89
C PHE A 216 -2.84 2.51 -0.48
N ASP A 217 -2.08 1.42 -0.32
CA ASP A 217 -1.59 1.02 0.98
C ASP A 217 -0.45 0.00 0.90
N GLY A 218 0.24 -0.23 2.04
CA GLY A 218 1.23 -1.28 2.20
C GLY A 218 2.42 -1.17 1.25
N ALA A 219 2.84 0.06 0.92
CA ALA A 219 3.97 0.27 0.03
C ALA A 219 5.29 -0.10 0.74
N THR A 220 5.95 -1.16 0.26
CA THR A 220 7.19 -1.68 0.82
C THR A 220 8.25 -1.91 -0.25
N ILE A 221 9.53 -1.76 0.11
CA ILE A 221 10.68 -2.21 -0.66
C ILE A 221 11.47 -3.23 0.15
N ALA A 222 11.70 -4.42 -0.39
CA ALA A 222 12.32 -5.54 0.32
C ALA A 222 11.68 -5.82 1.70
N GLY A 223 10.36 -5.60 1.82
CA GLY A 223 9.58 -5.77 3.04
C GLY A 223 9.74 -4.64 4.06
N ILE A 224 10.36 -3.51 3.69
CA ILE A 224 10.51 -2.31 4.53
C ILE A 224 9.54 -1.25 4.02
N ASP A 225 8.75 -0.65 4.91
CA ASP A 225 7.76 0.38 4.56
C ASP A 225 8.40 1.60 3.91
N ILE A 226 7.75 2.11 2.84
CA ILE A 226 8.17 3.32 2.14
C ILE A 226 7.42 4.52 2.74
N GLY A 227 8.17 5.46 3.34
CA GLY A 227 7.62 6.74 3.81
C GLY A 227 7.14 6.80 5.25
N GLY A 228 7.25 5.71 6.00
CA GLY A 228 7.12 5.77 7.46
C GLY A 228 8.45 6.08 8.13
N ASP A 229 8.42 6.56 9.37
CA ASP A 229 9.56 6.41 10.27
C ASP A 229 9.82 4.90 10.39
N GLY A 230 10.68 4.32 9.58
CA GLY A 230 10.89 2.88 9.41
C GLY A 230 10.58 2.04 10.65
N PRO A 231 10.37 0.76 10.59
CA PRO A 231 9.79 -0.02 11.67
C PRO A 231 10.44 0.37 12.99
N ALA A 232 9.62 0.78 13.97
CA ALA A 232 10.12 1.06 15.31
C ALA A 232 11.06 -0.09 15.70
N PRO A 233 12.29 0.17 16.20
CA PRO A 233 13.28 -0.87 16.44
C PRO A 233 12.59 -2.02 17.14
N VAL A 234 12.45 -3.17 16.47
CA VAL A 234 11.78 -4.33 17.06
C VAL A 234 12.54 -4.62 18.33
N PRO A 235 11.92 -4.55 19.52
CA PRO A 235 12.62 -4.83 20.76
C PRO A 235 13.29 -6.18 20.59
N ALA A 236 14.62 -6.23 20.76
CA ALA A 236 15.37 -7.47 20.57
C ALA A 236 14.64 -8.60 21.31
N PRO A 237 14.37 -9.75 20.66
CA PRO A 237 13.55 -10.79 21.24
C PRO A 237 14.02 -11.06 22.67
N ALA A 238 13.10 -11.17 23.62
CA ALA A 238 13.43 -11.40 25.03
C ALA A 238 14.39 -12.60 25.24
N THR A 239 14.48 -13.50 24.24
CA THR A 239 15.47 -14.55 24.11
C THR A 239 16.91 -14.04 24.12
N MET A 240 17.23 -12.88 23.55
CA MET A 240 18.58 -12.27 23.63
C MET A 240 18.90 -11.81 25.04
N LEU A 241 17.92 -11.26 25.74
CA LEU A 241 18.08 -10.88 27.16
C LEU A 241 18.23 -12.12 28.08
N LEU A 242 17.48 -13.19 27.80
CA LEU A 242 17.59 -14.47 28.49
C LEU A 242 18.94 -15.16 28.23
N PHE A 243 19.48 -15.07 27.03
CA PHE A 243 20.83 -15.58 26.73
C PHE A 243 21.91 -14.80 27.47
N ALA A 244 21.84 -13.48 27.53
CA ALA A 244 22.79 -12.64 28.26
C ALA A 244 22.74 -12.92 29.77
N THR A 245 21.53 -13.02 30.35
CA THR A 245 21.36 -13.34 31.78
C THR A 245 21.76 -14.80 32.11
N GLY A 246 21.52 -15.74 31.22
CA GLY A 246 21.94 -17.14 31.32
C GLY A 246 23.45 -17.28 31.31
N MET A 247 24.16 -16.56 30.46
CA MET A 247 25.63 -16.58 30.42
C MET A 247 26.29 -15.98 31.69
N ILE A 248 25.69 -14.89 32.20
CA ILE A 248 26.18 -14.25 33.44
C ILE A 248 25.99 -15.19 34.65
N SER A 249 24.89 -15.92 34.75
CA SER A 249 24.64 -16.89 35.83
C SER A 249 25.55 -18.12 35.76
N LEU A 250 25.88 -18.60 34.55
CA LEU A 250 26.86 -19.69 34.37
C LEU A 250 28.30 -19.29 34.74
N ALA A 251 28.70 -18.05 34.40
CA ALA A 251 30.00 -17.50 34.77
C ALA A 251 30.12 -17.31 36.30
N GLY A 252 29.04 -16.81 36.94
CA GLY A 252 28.99 -16.65 38.40
C GLY A 252 29.04 -17.97 39.15
N ALA A 253 28.40 -19.04 38.64
CA ALA A 253 28.45 -20.37 39.23
C ALA A 253 29.84 -21.01 39.12
N ARG A 254 30.57 -20.79 38.04
CA ARG A 254 31.96 -21.26 37.85
C ARG A 254 32.94 -20.57 38.81
N LEU A 255 32.79 -19.28 39.05
CA LEU A 255 33.65 -18.50 39.96
C LEU A 255 33.43 -18.90 41.43
N ARG A 256 32.24 -19.30 41.85
CA ARG A 256 31.97 -19.80 43.20
C ARG A 256 32.58 -21.20 43.45
N ARG A 257 32.62 -22.05 42.44
CA ARG A 257 33.17 -23.42 42.56
C ARG A 257 34.68 -23.44 42.69
N ASN A 258 35.41 -22.44 42.18
CA ASN A 258 36.87 -22.32 42.29
C ASN A 258 37.34 -21.66 43.59
N LYS A 259 36.44 -21.19 44.49
CA LYS A 259 36.80 -20.62 45.78
C LYS A 259 36.59 -21.57 46.95
N SER A 260 36.19 -22.81 46.72
CA SER A 260 35.94 -23.84 47.77
C SER A 260 36.86 -25.02 47.66
N THR A 261 38.10 -24.86 47.14
CA THR A 261 39.23 -25.81 47.23
C THR A 261 40.41 -25.12 47.86
#